data_f9bd73ddb3d138ffb5ceef40b067afe2
#
_entry.id   f9bd73ddb3d138ffb5ceef40b067afe2
#
_cell.length_a   1.000
_cell.length_b   1.000
_cell.length_c   1.000
_cell.angle_alpha   90.00
_cell.angle_beta   90.00
_cell.angle_gamma   90.00
#
_symmetry.space_group_name_H-M   'P 1'
#
loop_
_entity.id
_entity.type
_entity.pdbx_description
1 polymer ?
#
loop_
_entity_poly.entity_id
_entity_poly.type
_entity_poly.pdbx_seq_one_letter_code
_entity_poly.pdbx_strand_id
1 'polypeptide(L)'
;IQLTIDRIKDKYTNKISSEDQANFKENLKIINNQIKQIENLVNEFSDFARMPKPLLKKNNLNKVINENINLINKIDSNIKIKLINHLSKDVNINFDLEQFNRLFFNLIKNSLESIQEKAEKDSKIHKNIDIEIRQRRDYIIVNVIDSGIGFKNKKTKELIKPYFTTKEKGTGLGLSIVDKIISDHNGSIQFLNHKNGAKVQIILPNK
;
A
#
# COMPACT_ATOMS: atom_id res chain seq x y z
N ILE A 1 -16.02 3.75 -22.41
CA ILE A 1 -16.25 2.31 -22.17
C ILE A 1 -17.42 2.15 -21.18
N GLN A 2 -17.37 2.78 -19.99
CA GLN A 2 -18.43 2.66 -18.96
C GLN A 2 -19.83 2.95 -19.52
N LEU A 3 -20.01 4.09 -20.20
CA LEU A 3 -21.28 4.46 -20.85
C LEU A 3 -21.78 3.41 -21.84
N THR A 4 -20.87 2.73 -22.54
CA THR A 4 -21.22 1.69 -23.51
C THR A 4 -21.77 0.45 -22.79
N ILE A 5 -21.17 0.08 -21.66
CA ILE A 5 -21.63 -1.05 -20.84
C ILE A 5 -22.98 -0.77 -20.22
N ASP A 6 -23.19 0.45 -19.70
CA ASP A 6 -24.48 0.85 -19.14
C ASP A 6 -25.57 0.83 -20.22
N ARG A 7 -25.29 1.29 -21.43
CA ARG A 7 -26.18 1.19 -22.58
C ARG A 7 -26.51 -0.27 -22.97
N ILE A 8 -25.51 -1.14 -22.97
CA ILE A 8 -25.70 -2.57 -23.23
C ILE A 8 -26.61 -3.20 -22.16
N LYS A 9 -26.34 -2.90 -20.88
CA LYS A 9 -27.14 -3.36 -19.76
C LYS A 9 -28.60 -2.93 -19.92
N ASP A 10 -28.87 -1.65 -20.15
CA ASP A 10 -30.21 -1.09 -20.23
C ASP A 10 -30.98 -1.62 -21.46
N LYS A 11 -30.29 -1.77 -22.60
CA LYS A 11 -30.90 -2.17 -23.86
C LYS A 11 -31.20 -3.66 -23.93
N TYR A 12 -30.40 -4.52 -23.31
CA TYR A 12 -30.44 -5.95 -23.53
C TYR A 12 -30.90 -6.75 -22.33
N THR A 13 -30.86 -6.25 -21.09
CA THR A 13 -31.28 -7.00 -19.89
C THR A 13 -32.71 -7.56 -20.03
N ASN A 14 -33.62 -6.73 -20.57
CA ASN A 14 -35.04 -7.16 -20.72
C ASN A 14 -35.33 -7.93 -22.01
N LYS A 15 -34.32 -8.14 -22.89
CA LYS A 15 -34.44 -8.89 -24.15
C LYS A 15 -33.86 -10.29 -24.08
N ILE A 16 -33.19 -10.61 -23.00
CA ILE A 16 -32.55 -11.90 -22.75
C ILE A 16 -33.53 -12.77 -21.94
N SER A 17 -33.48 -14.09 -22.16
CA SER A 17 -34.30 -15.04 -21.39
C SER A 17 -34.05 -14.87 -19.88
N SER A 18 -35.03 -15.13 -19.06
CA SER A 18 -34.93 -15.05 -17.60
C SER A 18 -33.78 -15.94 -17.04
N GLU A 19 -33.51 -17.05 -17.72
CA GLU A 19 -32.43 -17.99 -17.39
C GLU A 19 -31.03 -17.38 -17.65
N ASP A 20 -30.90 -16.61 -18.73
CA ASP A 20 -29.62 -16.00 -19.13
C ASP A 20 -29.36 -14.63 -18.48
N GLN A 21 -30.38 -13.97 -17.91
CA GLN A 21 -30.24 -12.64 -17.31
C GLN A 21 -29.21 -12.59 -16.15
N ALA A 22 -29.14 -13.65 -15.34
CA ALA A 22 -28.22 -13.75 -14.23
C ALA A 22 -26.78 -13.78 -14.75
N ASN A 23 -26.49 -14.65 -15.70
CA ASN A 23 -25.16 -14.76 -16.33
C ASN A 23 -24.75 -13.48 -17.06
N PHE A 24 -25.68 -12.83 -17.74
CA PHE A 24 -25.45 -11.58 -18.44
C PHE A 24 -25.05 -10.44 -17.46
N LYS A 25 -25.77 -10.29 -16.35
CA LYS A 25 -25.48 -9.30 -15.31
C LYS A 25 -24.12 -9.57 -14.65
N GLU A 26 -23.82 -10.85 -14.40
CA GLU A 26 -22.54 -11.26 -13.84
C GLU A 26 -21.37 -10.94 -14.77
N ASN A 27 -21.48 -11.26 -16.06
CA ASN A 27 -20.48 -10.93 -17.07
C ASN A 27 -20.26 -9.42 -17.18
N LEU A 28 -21.31 -8.60 -17.18
CA LEU A 28 -21.17 -7.15 -17.17
C LEU A 28 -20.48 -6.63 -15.90
N LYS A 29 -20.76 -7.24 -14.74
CA LYS A 29 -20.08 -6.92 -13.48
C LYS A 29 -18.59 -7.25 -13.54
N ILE A 30 -18.22 -8.40 -14.13
CA ILE A 30 -16.83 -8.80 -14.35
C ILE A 30 -16.11 -7.79 -15.24
N ILE A 31 -16.72 -7.42 -16.38
CA ILE A 31 -16.16 -6.43 -17.31
C ILE A 31 -15.96 -5.08 -16.61
N ASN A 32 -16.95 -4.60 -15.87
CA ASN A 32 -16.84 -3.34 -15.13
C ASN A 32 -15.70 -3.37 -14.10
N ASN A 33 -15.52 -4.48 -13.39
CA ASN A 33 -14.43 -4.64 -12.44
C ASN A 33 -13.08 -4.62 -13.14
N GLN A 34 -12.95 -5.27 -14.31
CA GLN A 34 -11.72 -5.25 -15.10
C GLN A 34 -11.37 -3.85 -15.60
N ILE A 35 -12.37 -3.10 -16.07
CA ILE A 35 -12.17 -1.70 -16.50
C ILE A 35 -11.67 -0.84 -15.35
N LYS A 36 -12.29 -0.93 -14.17
CA LYS A 36 -11.82 -0.21 -12.98
C LYS A 36 -10.38 -0.59 -12.58
N GLN A 37 -10.01 -1.85 -12.74
CA GLN A 37 -8.63 -2.29 -12.50
C GLN A 37 -7.66 -1.65 -13.48
N ILE A 38 -8.03 -1.58 -14.77
CA ILE A 38 -7.21 -0.93 -15.82
C ILE A 38 -7.10 0.57 -15.54
N GLU A 39 -8.19 1.26 -15.21
CA GLU A 39 -8.19 2.68 -14.85
C GLU A 39 -7.25 2.95 -13.65
N ASN A 40 -7.35 2.14 -12.61
CA ASN A 40 -6.47 2.27 -11.45
C ASN A 40 -4.99 2.06 -11.83
N LEU A 41 -4.69 1.05 -12.66
CA LEU A 41 -3.34 0.78 -13.14
C LEU A 41 -2.78 1.97 -13.93
N VAL A 42 -3.57 2.53 -14.87
CA VAL A 42 -3.18 3.69 -15.70
C VAL A 42 -2.96 4.93 -14.82
N ASN A 43 -3.82 5.17 -13.85
CA ASN A 43 -3.68 6.29 -12.91
C ASN A 43 -2.43 6.15 -12.04
N GLU A 44 -2.22 4.98 -11.41
CA GLU A 44 -1.03 4.72 -10.60
C GLU A 44 0.27 4.83 -11.43
N PHE A 45 0.25 4.35 -12.69
CA PHE A 45 1.38 4.49 -13.61
C PHE A 45 1.64 5.96 -13.97
N SER A 46 0.60 6.72 -14.30
CA SER A 46 0.71 8.14 -14.62
C SER A 46 1.30 8.93 -13.45
N ASP A 47 0.82 8.63 -12.24
CA ASP A 47 1.29 9.23 -11.00
C ASP A 47 2.74 8.85 -10.68
N PHE A 48 3.13 7.60 -10.96
CA PHE A 48 4.52 7.15 -10.81
C PHE A 48 5.45 7.82 -11.80
N ALA A 49 5.05 7.86 -13.09
CA ALA A 49 5.87 8.43 -14.17
C ALA A 49 6.02 9.96 -14.07
N ARG A 50 5.01 10.64 -13.52
CA ARG A 50 4.98 12.10 -13.37
C ARG A 50 5.27 12.59 -11.95
N MET A 51 5.76 11.73 -11.08
CA MET A 51 6.04 12.11 -9.69
C MET A 51 7.00 13.31 -9.65
N PRO A 52 6.56 14.47 -9.12
CA PRO A 52 7.39 15.67 -9.06
C PRO A 52 8.55 15.50 -8.08
N LYS A 53 9.56 16.34 -8.20
CA LYS A 53 10.62 16.44 -7.18
C LYS A 53 9.98 16.82 -5.84
N PRO A 54 10.47 16.26 -4.70
CA PRO A 54 9.88 16.52 -3.40
C PRO A 54 10.05 17.97 -2.96
N LEU A 55 9.01 18.56 -2.39
CA LEU A 55 9.03 19.85 -1.72
C LEU A 55 9.40 19.63 -0.24
N LEU A 56 10.69 19.61 0.05
CA LEU A 56 11.20 19.34 1.38
C LEU A 56 10.86 20.49 2.34
N LYS A 57 10.05 20.20 3.36
CA LYS A 57 9.72 21.11 4.47
C LYS A 57 9.85 20.36 5.78
N LYS A 58 10.13 21.09 6.85
CA LYS A 58 10.18 20.51 8.21
C LYS A 58 8.77 20.07 8.63
N ASN A 59 8.56 18.78 8.72
CA ASN A 59 7.27 18.15 9.02
C ASN A 59 7.42 17.15 10.18
N ASN A 60 6.31 16.92 10.91
CA ASN A 60 6.26 15.97 12.00
C ASN A 60 5.96 14.56 11.46
N LEU A 61 6.94 13.66 11.56
CA LEU A 61 6.84 12.29 11.07
C LEU A 61 5.81 11.45 11.84
N ASN A 62 5.72 11.63 13.15
CA ASN A 62 4.76 10.92 14.00
C ASN A 62 3.31 11.27 13.60
N LYS A 63 3.06 12.55 13.30
CA LYS A 63 1.74 13.01 12.85
C LYS A 63 1.32 12.34 11.56
N VAL A 64 2.19 12.34 10.54
CA VAL A 64 1.90 11.71 9.24
C VAL A 64 1.61 10.22 9.38
N ILE A 65 2.41 9.51 10.17
CA ILE A 65 2.18 8.07 10.40
C ILE A 65 0.82 7.85 11.08
N ASN A 66 0.50 8.63 12.13
CA ASN A 66 -0.78 8.51 12.84
C ASN A 66 -1.99 8.83 11.95
N GLU A 67 -1.89 9.82 11.06
CA GLU A 67 -2.95 10.15 10.10
C GLU A 67 -3.23 8.97 9.17
N ASN A 68 -2.19 8.30 8.68
CA ASN A 68 -2.34 7.11 7.84
C ASN A 68 -2.88 5.89 8.62
N ILE A 69 -2.45 5.69 9.87
CA ILE A 69 -3.02 4.66 10.76
C ILE A 69 -4.53 4.90 10.93
N ASN A 70 -4.94 6.13 11.22
CA ASN A 70 -6.34 6.48 11.41
C ASN A 70 -7.17 6.26 10.13
N LEU A 71 -6.59 6.54 8.96
CA LEU A 71 -7.25 6.30 7.68
C LEU A 71 -7.48 4.79 7.46
N ILE A 72 -6.48 3.97 7.69
CA ILE A 72 -6.57 2.51 7.51
C ILE A 72 -7.52 1.88 8.55
N ASN A 73 -7.51 2.34 9.80
CA ASN A 73 -8.44 1.86 10.83
C ASN A 73 -9.92 2.11 10.49
N LYS A 74 -10.22 3.13 9.67
CA LYS A 74 -11.57 3.35 9.13
C LYS A 74 -11.94 2.34 8.04
N ILE A 75 -10.96 1.77 7.34
CA ILE A 75 -11.16 0.79 6.27
C ILE A 75 -11.29 -0.61 6.86
N ASP A 76 -10.42 -0.97 7.81
CA ASP A 76 -10.43 -2.27 8.48
C ASP A 76 -10.06 -2.11 9.96
N SER A 77 -11.05 -2.23 10.83
CA SER A 77 -10.90 -2.12 12.29
C SER A 77 -10.41 -3.42 12.95
N ASN A 78 -10.29 -4.52 12.20
CA ASN A 78 -9.92 -5.84 12.77
C ASN A 78 -8.41 -6.01 12.92
N ILE A 79 -7.62 -5.05 12.42
CA ILE A 79 -6.15 -5.07 12.49
C ILE A 79 -5.68 -4.07 13.53
N LYS A 80 -4.82 -4.52 14.44
CA LYS A 80 -4.22 -3.66 15.44
C LYS A 80 -2.97 -2.98 14.88
N ILE A 81 -3.03 -1.67 14.65
CA ILE A 81 -1.89 -0.88 14.19
C ILE A 81 -1.38 0.00 15.31
N LYS A 82 -0.08 -0.05 15.59
CA LYS A 82 0.56 0.75 16.65
C LYS A 82 1.73 1.55 16.11
N LEU A 83 1.83 2.81 16.53
CA LEU A 83 3.06 3.60 16.41
C LEU A 83 3.83 3.52 17.73
N ILE A 84 5.08 3.07 17.66
CA ILE A 84 6.01 2.93 18.79
C ILE A 84 7.17 3.90 18.55
N ASN A 85 7.10 5.06 19.15
CA ASN A 85 8.20 6.02 19.11
C ASN A 85 9.16 5.77 20.28
N HIS A 86 10.38 5.33 19.98
CA HIS A 86 11.42 5.10 21.00
C HIS A 86 12.18 6.37 21.40
N LEU A 87 11.74 7.52 20.90
CA LEU A 87 12.34 8.82 21.23
C LEU A 87 11.44 9.55 22.21
N SER A 88 12.04 10.41 23.07
CA SER A 88 11.30 11.21 24.04
C SER A 88 10.47 12.33 23.43
N LYS A 89 10.66 12.63 22.15
CA LYS A 89 9.97 13.71 21.43
C LYS A 89 9.51 13.22 20.05
N ASP A 90 8.55 13.92 19.49
CA ASP A 90 8.16 13.76 18.10
C ASP A 90 9.31 14.08 17.15
N VAL A 91 9.38 13.32 16.06
CA VAL A 91 10.44 13.45 15.06
C VAL A 91 10.03 14.48 14.01
N ASN A 92 10.78 15.57 13.93
CA ASN A 92 10.61 16.61 12.93
C ASN A 92 11.82 16.63 11.99
N ILE A 93 11.63 16.22 10.74
CA ILE A 93 12.65 16.17 9.69
C ILE A 93 12.14 16.80 8.39
N ASN A 94 13.04 17.07 7.45
CA ASN A 94 12.67 17.63 6.15
C ASN A 94 12.16 16.54 5.21
N PHE A 95 10.88 16.62 4.83
CA PHE A 95 10.28 15.76 3.83
C PHE A 95 9.08 16.41 3.15
N ASP A 96 8.67 15.83 2.00
CA ASP A 96 7.44 16.19 1.31
C ASP A 96 6.25 15.48 1.96
N LEU A 97 5.29 16.26 2.45
CA LEU A 97 4.16 15.75 3.22
C LEU A 97 3.26 14.82 2.39
N GLU A 98 2.98 15.18 1.14
CA GLU A 98 2.10 14.41 0.27
C GLU A 98 2.75 13.08 -0.13
N GLN A 99 4.03 13.13 -0.50
CA GLN A 99 4.78 11.93 -0.83
C GLN A 99 4.90 10.98 0.36
N PHE A 100 5.10 11.50 1.59
CA PHE A 100 5.17 10.66 2.79
C PHE A 100 3.81 10.08 3.19
N ASN A 101 2.72 10.80 2.99
CA ASN A 101 1.38 10.21 3.12
C ASN A 101 1.22 9.03 2.17
N ARG A 102 1.59 9.20 0.90
CA ARG A 102 1.54 8.13 -0.11
C ARG A 102 2.44 6.95 0.25
N LEU A 103 3.64 7.21 0.79
CA LEU A 103 4.58 6.20 1.26
C LEU A 103 3.97 5.33 2.37
N PHE A 104 3.51 5.95 3.46
CA PHE A 104 2.97 5.20 4.59
C PHE A 104 1.66 4.50 4.26
N PHE A 105 0.80 5.12 3.47
CA PHE A 105 -0.40 4.47 2.97
C PHE A 105 -0.07 3.19 2.20
N ASN A 106 0.89 3.22 1.26
CA ASN A 106 1.30 2.05 0.50
C ASN A 106 1.88 0.94 1.39
N LEU A 107 2.74 1.30 2.35
CA LEU A 107 3.34 0.31 3.26
C LEU A 107 2.30 -0.35 4.16
N ILE A 108 1.42 0.45 4.80
CA ILE A 108 0.40 -0.08 5.71
C ILE A 108 -0.62 -0.92 4.93
N LYS A 109 -1.05 -0.46 3.74
CA LYS A 109 -1.94 -1.22 2.86
C LYS A 109 -1.33 -2.55 2.43
N ASN A 110 -0.04 -2.57 2.06
CA ASN A 110 0.64 -3.80 1.70
C ASN A 110 0.72 -4.79 2.88
N SER A 111 0.98 -4.28 4.09
CA SER A 111 0.97 -5.07 5.32
C SER A 111 -0.42 -5.63 5.62
N LEU A 112 -1.47 -4.81 5.49
CA LEU A 112 -2.87 -5.22 5.64
C LEU A 112 -3.21 -6.39 4.71
N GLU A 113 -2.94 -6.26 3.41
CA GLU A 113 -3.21 -7.28 2.40
C GLU A 113 -2.42 -8.57 2.66
N SER A 114 -1.16 -8.46 3.11
CA SER A 114 -0.31 -9.59 3.49
C SER A 114 -0.86 -10.36 4.70
N ILE A 115 -1.42 -9.64 5.68
CA ILE A 115 -2.07 -10.22 6.85
C ILE A 115 -3.39 -10.90 6.45
N GLN A 116 -4.18 -10.28 5.58
CA GLN A 116 -5.43 -10.86 5.08
C GLN A 116 -5.17 -12.17 4.33
N GLU A 117 -4.18 -12.22 3.41
CA GLU A 117 -3.78 -13.44 2.71
C GLU A 117 -3.36 -14.57 3.68
N LYS A 118 -2.67 -14.23 4.77
CA LYS A 118 -2.28 -15.22 5.79
C LYS A 118 -3.50 -15.69 6.59
N ALA A 119 -4.42 -14.78 6.92
CA ALA A 119 -5.62 -15.09 7.70
C ALA A 119 -6.60 -16.01 6.97
N GLU A 120 -6.62 -15.98 5.63
CA GLU A 120 -7.39 -16.93 4.82
C GLU A 120 -6.89 -18.38 4.99
N LYS A 121 -5.59 -18.56 5.28
CA LYS A 121 -4.95 -19.87 5.47
C LYS A 121 -4.90 -20.31 6.93
N ASP A 122 -4.84 -19.36 7.86
CA ASP A 122 -4.77 -19.58 9.31
C ASP A 122 -5.58 -18.52 10.06
N SER A 123 -6.77 -18.88 10.50
CA SER A 123 -7.67 -17.98 11.23
C SER A 123 -7.19 -17.57 12.63
N LYS A 124 -6.15 -18.25 13.18
CA LYS A 124 -5.63 -18.01 14.53
C LYS A 124 -4.51 -16.97 14.58
N ILE A 125 -4.16 -16.32 13.47
CA ILE A 125 -3.09 -15.33 13.47
C ILE A 125 -3.46 -14.08 14.27
N HIS A 126 -2.48 -13.53 14.96
CA HIS A 126 -2.57 -12.19 15.52
C HIS A 126 -2.38 -11.16 14.40
N LYS A 127 -3.43 -10.39 14.11
CA LYS A 127 -3.43 -9.38 13.04
C LYS A 127 -2.87 -8.06 13.59
N ASN A 128 -1.58 -7.84 13.43
CA ASN A 128 -0.94 -6.61 13.91
C ASN A 128 0.06 -6.02 12.92
N ILE A 129 0.19 -4.70 12.97
CA ILE A 129 1.21 -3.91 12.30
C ILE A 129 1.83 -3.00 13.34
N ASP A 130 3.14 -3.13 13.58
CA ASP A 130 3.89 -2.26 14.47
C ASP A 130 4.79 -1.34 13.63
N ILE A 131 4.65 -0.02 13.84
CA ILE A 131 5.49 0.99 13.20
C ILE A 131 6.40 1.56 14.28
N GLU A 132 7.69 1.27 14.19
CA GLU A 132 8.68 1.74 15.16
C GLU A 132 9.49 2.90 14.60
N ILE A 133 9.71 3.93 15.40
CA ILE A 133 10.63 5.03 15.08
C ILE A 133 11.80 4.98 16.06
N ARG A 134 13.02 4.99 15.52
CA ARG A 134 14.28 5.05 16.28
C ARG A 134 15.21 6.06 15.65
N GLN A 135 16.12 6.62 16.44
CA GLN A 135 17.21 7.44 15.94
C GLN A 135 18.53 6.72 16.14
N ARG A 136 19.38 6.78 15.12
CA ARG A 136 20.76 6.30 15.21
C ARG A 136 21.69 7.33 14.57
N ARG A 137 22.45 8.07 15.39
CA ARG A 137 23.29 9.19 14.94
C ARG A 137 22.44 10.21 14.14
N ASP A 138 22.86 10.50 12.92
CA ASP A 138 22.23 11.46 12.01
C ASP A 138 21.10 10.86 11.15
N TYR A 139 20.57 9.73 11.55
CA TYR A 139 19.53 9.02 10.80
C TYR A 139 18.30 8.69 11.68
N ILE A 140 17.14 8.82 11.09
CA ILE A 140 15.90 8.29 11.60
C ILE A 140 15.63 6.94 10.93
N ILE A 141 15.35 5.94 11.72
CA ILE A 141 15.01 4.58 11.25
C ILE A 141 13.55 4.35 11.56
N VAL A 142 12.78 4.05 10.51
CA VAL A 142 11.38 3.63 10.62
C VAL A 142 11.28 2.18 10.21
N ASN A 143 10.75 1.33 11.09
CA ASN A 143 10.44 -0.06 10.80
C ASN A 143 8.92 -0.23 10.72
N VAL A 144 8.43 -0.77 9.63
CA VAL A 144 7.05 -1.25 9.50
C VAL A 144 7.11 -2.77 9.57
N ILE A 145 6.52 -3.35 10.62
CA ILE A 145 6.58 -4.78 10.94
C ILE A 145 5.17 -5.33 10.93
N ASP A 146 4.90 -6.32 10.09
CA ASP A 146 3.59 -6.96 9.99
C ASP A 146 3.63 -8.44 10.39
N SER A 147 2.45 -8.99 10.68
CA SER A 147 2.25 -10.40 10.99
C SER A 147 1.79 -11.24 9.78
N GLY A 148 1.99 -10.73 8.56
CA GLY A 148 1.54 -11.36 7.32
C GLY A 148 2.41 -12.54 6.86
N ILE A 149 2.37 -12.82 5.53
CA ILE A 149 3.07 -13.95 4.89
C ILE A 149 4.58 -13.73 4.71
N GLY A 150 5.10 -12.51 4.91
CA GLY A 150 6.49 -12.16 4.65
C GLY A 150 6.84 -12.07 3.15
N PHE A 151 8.13 -11.93 2.84
CA PHE A 151 8.62 -11.73 1.46
C PHE A 151 9.02 -13.02 0.73
N LYS A 152 8.78 -14.22 1.31
CA LYS A 152 9.05 -15.53 0.67
C LYS A 152 10.44 -15.61 0.00
N ASN A 153 11.49 -15.17 0.70
CA ASN A 153 12.90 -15.17 0.25
C ASN A 153 13.20 -14.34 -1.02
N LYS A 154 12.34 -13.41 -1.38
CA LYS A 154 12.60 -12.49 -2.50
C LYS A 154 13.62 -11.42 -2.10
N LYS A 155 14.49 -11.08 -3.05
CA LYS A 155 15.48 -10.01 -2.84
C LYS A 155 14.83 -8.64 -2.95
N THR A 156 15.31 -7.66 -2.20
CA THR A 156 14.85 -6.26 -2.25
C THR A 156 14.73 -5.74 -3.68
N LYS A 157 15.74 -6.00 -4.53
CA LYS A 157 15.77 -5.57 -5.93
C LYS A 157 14.62 -6.13 -6.80
N GLU A 158 14.04 -7.26 -6.41
CA GLU A 158 12.89 -7.85 -7.13
C GLU A 158 11.59 -7.20 -6.66
N LEU A 159 11.47 -6.92 -5.36
CA LEU A 159 10.28 -6.35 -4.75
C LEU A 159 9.99 -4.91 -5.19
N ILE A 160 11.03 -4.14 -5.52
CA ILE A 160 10.91 -2.74 -5.95
C ILE A 160 10.81 -2.58 -7.48
N LYS A 161 10.91 -3.67 -8.27
CA LYS A 161 10.70 -3.58 -9.71
C LYS A 161 9.27 -3.15 -10.01
N PRO A 162 9.06 -2.12 -10.86
CA PRO A 162 7.73 -1.76 -11.32
C PRO A 162 6.99 -2.98 -11.90
N TYR A 163 5.69 -3.06 -11.65
CA TYR A 163 4.81 -4.16 -12.08
C TYR A 163 5.09 -5.53 -11.45
N PHE A 164 6.02 -5.60 -10.51
CA PHE A 164 6.25 -6.84 -9.78
C PHE A 164 5.18 -7.02 -8.70
N THR A 165 4.33 -8.02 -8.87
CA THR A 165 3.30 -8.38 -7.90
C THR A 165 3.11 -9.90 -7.82
N THR A 166 2.71 -10.38 -6.66
CA THR A 166 2.26 -11.77 -6.43
C THR A 166 0.76 -11.82 -6.17
N LYS A 167 0.09 -10.67 -6.19
CA LYS A 167 -1.33 -10.52 -5.87
C LYS A 167 -2.13 -10.44 -7.18
N GLU A 168 -3.25 -11.15 -7.26
CA GLU A 168 -4.11 -11.14 -8.46
C GLU A 168 -4.64 -9.74 -8.83
N LYS A 169 -4.90 -8.91 -7.82
CA LYS A 169 -5.44 -7.54 -7.99
C LYS A 169 -4.40 -6.44 -7.75
N GLY A 170 -3.13 -6.80 -7.61
CA GLY A 170 -2.07 -5.84 -7.35
C GLY A 170 -1.52 -5.24 -8.64
N THR A 171 -1.28 -3.93 -8.67
CA THR A 171 -0.65 -3.24 -9.82
C THR A 171 0.86 -3.46 -9.88
N GLY A 172 1.47 -3.83 -8.72
CA GLY A 172 2.93 -3.98 -8.60
C GLY A 172 3.70 -2.66 -8.58
N LEU A 173 3.01 -1.52 -8.42
CA LEU A 173 3.64 -0.19 -8.39
C LEU A 173 3.86 0.33 -6.96
N GLY A 174 3.15 -0.19 -5.96
CA GLY A 174 3.20 0.35 -4.60
C GLY A 174 4.59 0.41 -3.99
N LEU A 175 5.38 -0.68 -4.07
CA LEU A 175 6.74 -0.71 -3.50
C LEU A 175 7.76 0.05 -4.35
N SER A 176 7.59 0.15 -5.67
CA SER A 176 8.44 0.98 -6.52
C SER A 176 8.20 2.48 -6.27
N ILE A 177 6.95 2.88 -5.97
CA ILE A 177 6.61 4.24 -5.51
C ILE A 177 7.30 4.54 -4.18
N VAL A 178 7.25 3.61 -3.23
CA VAL A 178 7.91 3.76 -1.92
C VAL A 178 9.42 3.93 -2.08
N ASP A 179 10.06 3.07 -2.88
CA ASP A 179 11.50 3.15 -3.14
C ASP A 179 11.89 4.48 -3.78
N LYS A 180 11.14 4.94 -4.79
CA LYS A 180 11.37 6.23 -5.42
C LYS A 180 11.25 7.38 -4.42
N ILE A 181 10.19 7.43 -3.62
CA ILE A 181 10.00 8.49 -2.61
C ILE A 181 11.18 8.51 -1.65
N ILE A 182 11.60 7.36 -1.12
CA ILE A 182 12.72 7.26 -0.18
C ILE A 182 14.03 7.72 -0.83
N SER A 183 14.29 7.29 -2.06
CA SER A 183 15.47 7.70 -2.82
C SER A 183 15.51 9.21 -3.09
N ASP A 184 14.37 9.80 -3.48
CA ASP A 184 14.24 11.24 -3.73
C ASP A 184 14.41 12.07 -2.42
N HIS A 185 14.25 11.45 -1.24
CA HIS A 185 14.51 12.03 0.08
C HIS A 185 15.91 11.66 0.64
N ASN A 186 16.82 11.15 -0.19
CA ASN A 186 18.16 10.72 0.20
C ASN A 186 18.16 9.63 1.29
N GLY A 187 17.13 8.84 1.36
CA GLY A 187 16.99 7.70 2.26
C GLY A 187 17.35 6.37 1.60
N SER A 188 17.20 5.30 2.35
CA SER A 188 17.32 3.93 1.86
C SER A 188 16.24 3.04 2.45
N ILE A 189 15.88 1.95 1.74
CA ILE A 189 14.86 1.00 2.14
C ILE A 189 15.41 -0.43 2.06
N GLN A 190 15.01 -1.27 3.02
CA GLN A 190 15.32 -2.69 3.06
C GLN A 190 14.08 -3.50 3.40
N PHE A 191 13.96 -4.66 2.76
CA PHE A 191 12.87 -5.62 2.97
C PHE A 191 13.46 -6.87 3.63
N LEU A 192 12.99 -7.18 4.82
CA LEU A 192 13.51 -8.23 5.67
C LEU A 192 12.38 -9.18 6.07
N ASN A 193 12.65 -10.48 6.10
CA ASN A 193 11.72 -11.40 6.74
C ASN A 193 11.80 -11.23 8.25
N HIS A 194 10.64 -11.20 8.90
CA HIS A 194 10.48 -11.18 10.34
C HIS A 194 9.92 -12.52 10.82
N LYS A 195 10.12 -12.87 12.09
CA LYS A 195 9.72 -14.18 12.65
C LYS A 195 8.28 -14.57 12.31
N ASN A 196 7.35 -13.60 12.28
CA ASN A 196 5.92 -13.85 12.06
C ASN A 196 5.38 -13.22 10.78
N GLY A 197 6.21 -12.56 9.96
CA GLY A 197 5.75 -11.82 8.77
C GLY A 197 6.88 -11.06 8.07
N ALA A 198 6.64 -9.81 7.72
CA ALA A 198 7.59 -8.95 7.06
C ALA A 198 8.05 -7.78 7.94
N LYS A 199 9.23 -7.25 7.64
CA LYS A 199 9.75 -5.99 8.16
C LYS A 199 10.29 -5.15 7.03
N VAL A 200 9.72 -3.96 6.84
CA VAL A 200 10.27 -2.92 5.97
C VAL A 200 11.01 -1.92 6.82
N GLN A 201 12.29 -1.74 6.57
CA GLN A 201 13.13 -0.76 7.25
C GLN A 201 13.45 0.40 6.33
N ILE A 202 13.13 1.61 6.77
CA ILE A 202 13.43 2.88 6.10
C ILE A 202 14.47 3.62 6.93
N ILE A 203 15.48 4.16 6.27
CA ILE A 203 16.53 4.99 6.88
C ILE A 203 16.48 6.36 6.21
N LEU A 204 16.25 7.41 6.97
CA LEU A 204 16.11 8.78 6.52
C LEU A 204 17.18 9.67 7.17
N PRO A 205 17.76 10.64 6.48
CA PRO A 205 18.65 11.63 7.11
C PRO A 205 17.87 12.48 8.12
N ASN A 206 18.46 12.70 9.29
CA ASN A 206 17.91 13.56 10.35
C ASN A 206 18.46 14.98 10.19
N LYS A 207 18.06 15.69 9.12
CA LYS A 207 18.48 17.05 8.80
C LYS A 207 17.29 17.99 8.69
#